data_30dfecca99a5da27a746d1f84c174f6c
#
_entry.id   30dfecca99a5da27a746d1f84c174f6c
#
_cell.length_a   1.000
_cell.length_b   1.000
_cell.length_c   1.000
_cell.angle_alpha   90.00
_cell.angle_beta   90.00
_cell.angle_gamma   90.00
#
_symmetry.space_group_name_H-M   'P 1'
#
loop_
_entity.id
_entity.type
_entity.pdbx_description
1 polymer ?
#
loop_
_entity_poly.entity_id
_entity_poly.type
_entity_poly.pdbx_seq_one_letter_code
_entity_poly.pdbx_strand_id
1 'polypeptide(L)'
;MFKNFPGYHMVESYHEWKKQHRTKDKTVSRVIRLAIAIILALAVWCLPCENWIDGMTIIQKRTMAIFLFAILMWLFEAVPAWTTSVMVVVLLLFATSDSSLVFFENGGVEALGAQTSYKSILHCFADPIIMLFIGGFVLAIAASKSGLDLVLARVMLKPFGKKPKFVLLGFILVTGVFSMFLSNTATAAMMLSLLGPILKALPADGKGKIALALAIPVAANVGGMGTPIGTPPNAIALKY
;
A
#
# COMPACT_ATOMS: atom_id res chain seq x y z
N MET A 1 -17.34 -20.26 8.49
CA MET A 1 -17.94 -18.99 8.92
C MET A 1 -17.65 -17.82 7.97
N PHE A 2 -16.52 -17.80 7.26
CA PHE A 2 -16.15 -16.70 6.33
C PHE A 2 -16.69 -16.83 4.90
N LYS A 3 -17.20 -18.00 4.47
CA LYS A 3 -17.66 -18.26 3.09
C LYS A 3 -18.89 -17.46 2.64
N ASN A 4 -19.69 -16.95 3.57
CA ASN A 4 -20.90 -16.18 3.27
C ASN A 4 -20.68 -14.64 3.24
N PHE A 5 -19.42 -14.22 3.27
CA PHE A 5 -19.06 -12.81 3.22
C PHE A 5 -19.07 -12.35 1.75
N PRO A 6 -19.80 -11.28 1.37
CA PRO A 6 -19.84 -10.82 -0.04
C PRO A 6 -18.45 -10.53 -0.63
N GLY A 7 -17.49 -10.08 0.19
CA GLY A 7 -16.11 -9.88 -0.21
C GLY A 7 -15.30 -11.17 -0.35
N TYR A 8 -15.70 -12.27 0.29
CA TYR A 8 -14.97 -13.55 0.20
C TYR A 8 -15.02 -14.13 -1.22
N HIS A 9 -16.17 -14.14 -1.85
CA HIS A 9 -16.33 -14.58 -3.23
C HIS A 9 -15.58 -13.70 -4.23
N MET A 10 -15.41 -12.42 -3.92
CA MET A 10 -14.63 -11.49 -4.75
C MET A 10 -13.13 -11.76 -4.62
N VAL A 11 -12.66 -12.04 -3.41
CA VAL A 11 -11.27 -12.43 -3.15
C VAL A 11 -10.97 -13.83 -3.72
N GLU A 12 -11.90 -14.77 -3.58
CA GLU A 12 -11.79 -16.12 -4.14
C GLU A 12 -11.78 -16.10 -5.67
N SER A 13 -12.69 -15.36 -6.30
CA SER A 13 -12.72 -15.18 -7.76
C SER A 13 -11.48 -14.43 -8.28
N TYR A 14 -10.94 -13.47 -7.51
CA TYR A 14 -9.66 -12.82 -7.83
C TYR A 14 -8.48 -13.80 -7.72
N HIS A 15 -8.47 -14.66 -6.69
CA HIS A 15 -7.44 -15.68 -6.55
C HIS A 15 -7.54 -16.75 -7.64
N GLU A 16 -8.74 -17.16 -8.03
CA GLU A 16 -8.97 -18.08 -9.15
C GLU A 16 -8.60 -17.44 -10.48
N TRP A 17 -9.01 -16.19 -10.73
CA TRP A 17 -8.60 -15.43 -11.91
C TRP A 17 -7.07 -15.27 -11.96
N LYS A 18 -6.44 -14.94 -10.85
CA LYS A 18 -4.98 -14.83 -10.71
C LYS A 18 -4.28 -16.17 -10.93
N LYS A 19 -4.90 -17.28 -10.51
CA LYS A 19 -4.38 -18.64 -10.70
C LYS A 19 -4.51 -19.09 -12.17
N GLN A 20 -5.62 -18.76 -12.81
CA GLN A 20 -5.94 -19.11 -14.19
C GLN A 20 -5.10 -18.31 -15.21
N HIS A 21 -4.75 -17.05 -14.90
CA HIS A 21 -3.91 -16.18 -15.73
C HIS A 21 -2.40 -16.25 -15.33
N ARG A 22 -2.03 -17.22 -14.50
CA ARG A 22 -0.66 -17.47 -14.08
C ARG A 22 0.08 -18.30 -15.10
N THR A 23 0.45 -17.69 -16.24
CA THR A 23 1.32 -18.32 -17.23
C THR A 23 2.70 -18.61 -16.65
N LYS A 24 3.34 -19.70 -17.10
CA LYS A 24 4.66 -20.22 -16.66
C LYS A 24 5.81 -19.21 -16.71
N ASP A 25 5.70 -18.14 -17.50
CA ASP A 25 6.72 -17.10 -17.67
C ASP A 25 6.91 -16.16 -16.47
N LYS A 26 6.02 -16.21 -15.47
CA LYS A 26 6.05 -15.25 -14.37
C LYS A 26 7.15 -15.49 -13.35
N THR A 27 7.66 -16.70 -13.23
CA THR A 27 8.74 -17.01 -12.26
C THR A 27 10.06 -16.41 -12.71
N VAL A 28 10.41 -16.56 -13.97
CA VAL A 28 11.64 -15.98 -14.56
C VAL A 28 11.58 -14.45 -14.48
N SER A 29 10.45 -13.84 -14.84
CA SER A 29 10.25 -12.40 -14.74
C SER A 29 10.34 -11.88 -13.29
N ARG A 30 9.92 -12.66 -12.29
CA ARG A 30 10.07 -12.30 -10.88
C ARG A 30 11.52 -12.35 -10.42
N VAL A 31 12.24 -13.40 -10.80
CA VAL A 31 13.67 -13.55 -10.47
C VAL A 31 14.48 -12.43 -11.11
N ILE A 32 14.19 -12.08 -12.36
CA ILE A 32 14.88 -10.97 -13.05
C ILE A 32 14.61 -9.64 -12.30
N ARG A 33 13.36 -9.34 -11.94
CA ARG A 33 13.01 -8.11 -11.20
C ARG A 33 13.66 -8.06 -9.83
N LEU A 34 13.71 -9.19 -9.13
CA LEU A 34 14.42 -9.31 -7.85
C LEU A 34 15.91 -9.06 -8.03
N ALA A 35 16.53 -9.68 -9.05
CA ALA A 35 17.94 -9.49 -9.36
C ALA A 35 18.26 -8.03 -9.70
N ILE A 36 17.43 -7.37 -10.50
CA ILE A 36 17.58 -5.95 -10.82
C ILE A 36 17.53 -5.09 -9.56
N ALA A 37 16.56 -5.32 -8.67
CA ALA A 37 16.44 -4.56 -7.42
C ALA A 37 17.69 -4.74 -6.54
N ILE A 38 18.18 -5.97 -6.40
CA ILE A 38 19.38 -6.28 -5.62
C ILE A 38 20.62 -5.64 -6.26
N ILE A 39 20.81 -5.78 -7.56
CA ILE A 39 21.99 -5.24 -8.28
C ILE A 39 22.03 -3.72 -8.16
N LEU A 40 20.90 -3.02 -8.34
CA LEU A 40 20.85 -1.56 -8.23
C LEU A 40 21.09 -1.10 -6.79
N ALA A 41 20.55 -1.78 -5.80
CA ALA A 41 20.82 -1.48 -4.40
C ALA A 41 22.28 -1.70 -4.02
N LEU A 42 22.88 -2.82 -4.48
CA LEU A 42 24.31 -3.10 -4.29
C LEU A 42 25.18 -2.10 -5.04
N ALA A 43 24.77 -1.64 -6.21
CA ALA A 43 25.51 -0.59 -6.92
C ALA A 43 25.61 0.69 -6.06
N VAL A 44 24.49 1.16 -5.50
CA VAL A 44 24.50 2.33 -4.58
C VAL A 44 25.31 2.04 -3.32
N TRP A 45 25.24 0.82 -2.79
CA TRP A 45 26.02 0.42 -1.62
C TRP A 45 27.54 0.46 -1.86
N CYS A 46 28.00 0.01 -3.03
CA CYS A 46 29.41 -0.10 -3.39
C CYS A 46 30.00 1.18 -3.99
N LEU A 47 29.15 2.08 -4.54
CA LEU A 47 29.62 3.32 -5.12
C LEU A 47 30.20 4.25 -4.04
N PRO A 48 31.28 4.98 -4.32
CA PRO A 48 31.86 5.95 -3.38
C PRO A 48 31.06 7.26 -3.36
N CYS A 49 29.77 7.17 -3.02
CA CYS A 49 28.84 8.32 -3.00
C CYS A 49 29.28 9.38 -1.98
N GLU A 50 29.98 8.98 -0.93
CA GLU A 50 30.60 9.86 0.06
C GLU A 50 31.61 10.84 -0.53
N ASN A 51 32.23 10.49 -1.66
CA ASN A 51 33.18 11.37 -2.36
C ASN A 51 32.48 12.37 -3.30
N TRP A 52 31.21 12.15 -3.62
CA TRP A 52 30.42 12.99 -4.53
C TRP A 52 29.51 13.97 -3.80
N ILE A 53 29.16 13.66 -2.56
CA ILE A 53 28.25 14.45 -1.74
C ILE A 53 28.97 14.79 -0.45
N ASP A 54 29.37 16.06 -0.29
CA ASP A 54 30.06 16.54 0.89
C ASP A 54 29.24 16.29 2.15
N GLY A 55 29.87 15.68 3.15
CA GLY A 55 29.22 15.40 4.44
C GLY A 55 28.36 14.13 4.48
N MET A 56 28.30 13.33 3.41
CA MET A 56 27.58 12.05 3.42
C MET A 56 28.34 11.01 4.23
N THR A 57 27.66 10.43 5.22
CA THR A 57 28.23 9.35 6.04
C THR A 57 27.94 7.98 5.43
N ILE A 58 28.74 6.97 5.81
CA ILE A 58 28.58 5.58 5.37
C ILE A 58 27.19 5.04 5.74
N ILE A 59 26.66 5.38 6.92
CA ILE A 59 25.32 4.97 7.36
C ILE A 59 24.23 5.58 6.49
N GLN A 60 24.36 6.86 6.12
CA GLN A 60 23.42 7.51 5.21
C GLN A 60 23.42 6.84 3.83
N LYS A 61 24.60 6.51 3.30
CA LYS A 61 24.72 5.75 2.03
C LYS A 61 24.04 4.39 2.11
N ARG A 62 24.29 3.62 3.18
CA ARG A 62 23.63 2.32 3.40
C ARG A 62 22.11 2.45 3.50
N THR A 63 21.65 3.46 4.21
CA THR A 63 20.21 3.77 4.33
C THR A 63 19.60 4.08 2.96
N MET A 64 20.28 4.88 2.12
CA MET A 64 19.84 5.16 0.76
C MET A 64 19.80 3.91 -0.12
N ALA A 65 20.77 3.01 -0.01
CA ALA A 65 20.77 1.75 -0.74
C ALA A 65 19.60 0.85 -0.33
N ILE A 66 19.32 0.75 0.99
CA ILE A 66 18.17 0.00 1.52
C ILE A 66 16.86 0.64 1.09
N PHE A 67 16.78 1.96 1.08
CA PHE A 67 15.61 2.70 0.62
C PHE A 67 15.32 2.45 -0.87
N LEU A 68 16.36 2.51 -1.71
CA LEU A 68 16.23 2.17 -3.13
C LEU A 68 15.77 0.72 -3.32
N PHE A 69 16.34 -0.21 -2.55
CA PHE A 69 15.91 -1.61 -2.55
C PHE A 69 14.42 -1.73 -2.22
N ALA A 70 13.94 -1.05 -1.17
CA ALA A 70 12.54 -1.08 -0.75
C ALA A 70 11.61 -0.56 -1.87
N ILE A 71 11.94 0.58 -2.47
CA ILE A 71 11.16 1.17 -3.57
C ILE A 71 11.05 0.18 -4.74
N LEU A 72 12.17 -0.36 -5.18
CA LEU A 72 12.19 -1.29 -6.32
C LEU A 72 11.43 -2.58 -6.03
N MET A 73 11.54 -3.11 -4.81
CA MET A 73 10.83 -4.32 -4.41
C MET A 73 9.32 -4.11 -4.36
N TRP A 74 8.84 -2.96 -3.85
CA TRP A 74 7.42 -2.63 -3.85
C TRP A 74 6.89 -2.31 -5.25
N LEU A 75 7.67 -1.60 -6.07
CA LEU A 75 7.29 -1.27 -7.44
C LEU A 75 7.21 -2.51 -8.33
N PHE A 76 8.16 -3.43 -8.20
CA PHE A 76 8.22 -4.64 -9.01
C PHE A 76 7.31 -5.76 -8.51
N GLU A 77 6.81 -5.67 -7.29
CA GLU A 77 6.00 -6.72 -6.64
C GLU A 77 6.64 -8.11 -6.79
N ALA A 78 7.98 -8.18 -6.69
CA ALA A 78 8.72 -9.42 -6.84
C ALA A 78 8.39 -10.43 -5.73
N VAL A 79 8.19 -9.92 -4.51
CA VAL A 79 7.72 -10.64 -3.32
C VAL A 79 6.52 -9.92 -2.69
N PRO A 80 5.78 -10.55 -1.79
CA PRO A 80 4.70 -9.87 -1.06
C PRO A 80 5.21 -8.63 -0.32
N ALA A 81 4.43 -7.55 -0.28
CA ALA A 81 4.84 -6.27 0.31
C ALA A 81 5.30 -6.39 1.77
N TRP A 82 4.62 -7.21 2.58
CA TRP A 82 5.00 -7.46 3.97
C TRP A 82 6.37 -8.11 4.10
N THR A 83 6.75 -9.01 3.17
CA THR A 83 8.10 -9.63 3.13
C THR A 83 9.16 -8.56 2.90
N THR A 84 8.93 -7.65 1.94
CA THR A 84 9.83 -6.52 1.69
C THR A 84 9.99 -5.66 2.94
N SER A 85 8.90 -5.35 3.64
CA SER A 85 8.93 -4.54 4.87
C SER A 85 9.78 -5.20 5.96
N VAL A 86 9.62 -6.50 6.19
CA VAL A 86 10.44 -7.25 7.16
C VAL A 86 11.92 -7.27 6.73
N MET A 87 12.19 -7.51 5.44
CA MET A 87 13.57 -7.47 4.91
C MET A 87 14.23 -6.12 5.13
N VAL A 88 13.51 -5.01 4.90
CA VAL A 88 14.02 -3.66 5.14
C VAL A 88 14.39 -3.45 6.60
N VAL A 89 13.53 -3.86 7.53
CA VAL A 89 13.83 -3.76 8.97
C VAL A 89 15.06 -4.58 9.33
N VAL A 90 15.18 -5.81 8.83
CA VAL A 90 16.35 -6.69 9.07
C VAL A 90 17.61 -6.08 8.48
N LEU A 91 17.56 -5.53 7.26
CA LEU A 91 18.71 -4.87 6.64
C LEU A 91 19.14 -3.62 7.43
N LEU A 92 18.21 -2.81 7.91
CA LEU A 92 18.51 -1.66 8.75
C LEU A 92 19.16 -2.09 10.08
N LEU A 93 18.63 -3.13 10.74
CA LEU A 93 19.21 -3.67 11.97
C LEU A 93 20.65 -4.14 11.78
N PHE A 94 20.94 -4.84 10.69
CA PHE A 94 22.27 -5.41 10.46
C PHE A 94 23.28 -4.40 9.92
N ALA A 95 22.84 -3.39 9.18
CA ALA A 95 23.74 -2.52 8.44
C ALA A 95 23.91 -1.12 9.01
N THR A 96 22.93 -0.63 9.81
CA THR A 96 22.89 0.77 10.26
C THR A 96 22.70 0.94 11.76
N SER A 97 22.39 -0.14 12.52
CA SER A 97 22.13 -0.02 13.96
C SER A 97 23.43 0.01 14.79
N ASP A 98 23.28 0.48 16.03
CA ASP A 98 24.30 0.43 17.08
C ASP A 98 24.67 -1.01 17.51
N SER A 99 23.90 -1.99 17.12
CA SER A 99 24.12 -3.43 17.29
C SER A 99 24.30 -4.13 15.94
N SER A 100 24.87 -3.42 14.96
CA SER A 100 25.16 -3.95 13.65
C SER A 100 26.20 -5.08 13.71
N LEU A 101 26.26 -5.91 12.67
CA LEU A 101 27.28 -6.95 12.60
C LEU A 101 28.65 -6.29 12.54
N VAL A 102 29.61 -6.78 13.34
CA VAL A 102 31.02 -6.30 13.41
C VAL A 102 31.65 -6.13 12.02
N PHE A 103 31.24 -6.94 11.06
CA PHE A 103 31.67 -6.84 9.66
C PHE A 103 31.32 -5.49 8.99
N PHE A 104 30.28 -4.81 9.47
CA PHE A 104 29.85 -3.50 8.95
C PHE A 104 30.41 -2.32 9.76
N GLU A 105 31.12 -2.56 10.85
CA GLU A 105 31.70 -1.52 11.70
C GLU A 105 33.09 -1.06 11.24
N ASN A 106 33.65 -1.68 10.19
CA ASN A 106 34.97 -1.37 9.64
C ASN A 106 34.98 0.01 8.92
N GLY A 107 35.19 1.04 9.69
CA GLY A 107 35.41 2.42 9.27
C GLY A 107 35.57 3.29 10.51
N GLY A 108 36.51 4.21 10.53
CA GLY A 108 36.70 5.11 11.70
C GLY A 108 35.37 5.79 12.06
N VAL A 109 35.16 6.02 13.34
CA VAL A 109 33.88 6.53 13.92
C VAL A 109 33.38 7.82 13.22
N GLU A 110 34.31 8.66 12.74
CA GLU A 110 33.96 9.89 11.99
C GLU A 110 33.39 9.63 10.60
N ALA A 111 33.86 8.59 9.92
CA ALA A 111 33.37 8.23 8.56
C ALA A 111 32.06 7.43 8.59
N LEU A 112 31.81 6.66 9.66
CA LEU A 112 30.60 5.86 9.81
C LEU A 112 29.35 6.74 9.95
N GLY A 113 29.44 7.81 10.75
CA GLY A 113 28.30 8.66 11.08
C GLY A 113 27.46 8.14 12.25
N ALA A 114 26.38 8.83 12.55
CA ALA A 114 25.49 8.49 13.66
C ALA A 114 24.73 7.17 13.38
N GLN A 115 24.99 6.16 14.21
CA GLN A 115 24.25 4.91 14.19
C GLN A 115 22.84 5.08 14.73
N THR A 116 21.90 4.34 14.17
CA THR A 116 20.51 4.33 14.65
C THR A 116 20.36 3.27 15.74
N SER A 117 19.76 3.62 16.88
CA SER A 117 19.51 2.62 17.91
C SER A 117 18.62 1.49 17.39
N TYR A 118 19.02 0.24 17.63
CA TYR A 118 18.21 -0.93 17.29
C TYR A 118 16.81 -0.87 17.91
N LYS A 119 16.69 -0.27 19.12
CA LYS A 119 15.39 -0.05 19.77
C LYS A 119 14.50 0.88 18.96
N SER A 120 15.05 1.94 18.38
CA SER A 120 14.31 2.87 17.52
C SER A 120 13.83 2.19 16.24
N ILE A 121 14.66 1.32 15.64
CA ILE A 121 14.26 0.55 14.46
C ILE A 121 13.14 -0.42 14.81
N LEU A 122 13.23 -1.15 15.92
CA LEU A 122 12.21 -2.11 16.34
C LEU A 122 10.93 -1.43 16.85
N HIS A 123 11.03 -0.17 17.32
CA HIS A 123 9.88 0.60 17.76
C HIS A 123 8.83 0.81 16.64
N CYS A 124 9.23 0.69 15.36
CA CYS A 124 8.29 0.78 14.24
C CYS A 124 7.16 -0.26 14.32
N PHE A 125 7.34 -1.40 15.00
CA PHE A 125 6.30 -2.41 15.19
C PHE A 125 5.28 -2.06 16.31
N ALA A 126 5.64 -1.14 17.18
CA ALA A 126 4.81 -0.72 18.30
C ALA A 126 4.42 0.77 18.24
N ASP A 127 4.50 1.38 17.07
CA ASP A 127 4.14 2.78 16.87
C ASP A 127 2.63 2.99 17.14
N PRO A 128 2.23 4.04 17.88
CA PRO A 128 0.82 4.37 18.15
C PRO A 128 -0.05 4.45 16.89
N ILE A 129 0.53 4.86 15.76
CA ILE A 129 -0.17 4.91 14.46
C ILE A 129 -0.65 3.50 14.04
N ILE A 130 0.13 2.46 14.32
CA ILE A 130 -0.28 1.07 14.02
C ILE A 130 -1.51 0.70 14.85
N MET A 131 -1.55 1.06 16.13
CA MET A 131 -2.70 0.80 17.00
C MET A 131 -3.95 1.55 16.53
N LEU A 132 -3.79 2.79 16.05
CA LEU A 132 -4.87 3.56 15.44
C LEU A 132 -5.45 2.82 14.21
N PHE A 133 -4.58 2.31 13.32
CA PHE A 133 -5.04 1.57 12.13
C PHE A 133 -5.66 0.22 12.49
N ILE A 134 -5.14 -0.52 13.46
CA ILE A 134 -5.75 -1.77 13.93
C ILE A 134 -7.18 -1.50 14.43
N GLY A 135 -7.37 -0.46 15.26
CA GLY A 135 -8.69 -0.04 15.71
C GLY A 135 -9.62 0.32 14.56
N GLY A 136 -9.14 1.12 13.61
CA GLY A 136 -9.87 1.48 12.40
C GLY A 136 -10.29 0.28 11.55
N PHE A 137 -9.41 -0.70 11.38
CA PHE A 137 -9.71 -1.94 10.64
C PHE A 137 -10.76 -2.79 11.34
N VAL A 138 -10.71 -2.89 12.67
CA VAL A 138 -11.74 -3.62 13.45
C VAL A 138 -13.11 -2.96 13.26
N LEU A 139 -13.19 -1.63 13.33
CA LEU A 139 -14.43 -0.89 13.09
C LEU A 139 -14.93 -1.07 11.65
N ALA A 140 -14.03 -0.99 10.66
CA ALA A 140 -14.38 -1.21 9.26
C ALA A 140 -14.92 -2.63 9.01
N ILE A 141 -14.31 -3.65 9.61
CA ILE A 141 -14.79 -5.04 9.54
C ILE A 141 -16.16 -5.18 10.21
N ALA A 142 -16.39 -4.53 11.35
CA ALA A 142 -17.66 -4.56 12.04
C ALA A 142 -18.77 -3.90 11.19
N ALA A 143 -18.50 -2.73 10.60
CA ALA A 143 -19.43 -2.05 9.71
C ALA A 143 -19.75 -2.90 8.46
N SER A 144 -18.75 -3.53 7.88
CA SER A 144 -18.93 -4.40 6.72
C SER A 144 -19.70 -5.69 7.05
N LYS A 145 -19.44 -6.29 8.22
CA LYS A 145 -20.18 -7.48 8.69
C LYS A 145 -21.65 -7.19 9.00
N SER A 146 -21.94 -6.01 9.55
CA SER A 146 -23.31 -5.59 9.84
C SER A 146 -24.07 -5.12 8.58
N GLY A 147 -23.37 -4.91 7.46
CA GLY A 147 -23.94 -4.32 6.25
C GLY A 147 -24.23 -2.82 6.38
N LEU A 148 -23.79 -2.20 7.46
CA LEU A 148 -24.02 -0.78 7.73
C LEU A 148 -23.40 0.11 6.64
N ASP A 149 -22.20 -0.24 6.18
CA ASP A 149 -21.50 0.43 5.09
C ASP A 149 -22.33 0.44 3.79
N LEU A 150 -22.94 -0.69 3.43
CA LEU A 150 -23.80 -0.81 2.24
C LEU A 150 -25.10 0.01 2.39
N VAL A 151 -25.70 0.01 3.58
CA VAL A 151 -26.91 0.78 3.85
C VAL A 151 -26.61 2.28 3.75
N LEU A 152 -25.53 2.74 4.39
CA LEU A 152 -25.12 4.14 4.34
C LEU A 152 -24.80 4.58 2.90
N ALA A 153 -24.01 3.77 2.16
CA ALA A 153 -23.68 4.09 0.78
C ALA A 153 -24.94 4.22 -0.10
N ARG A 154 -25.92 3.31 0.05
CA ARG A 154 -27.20 3.39 -0.68
C ARG A 154 -28.00 4.64 -0.33
N VAL A 155 -28.07 4.99 0.95
CA VAL A 155 -28.77 6.21 1.40
C VAL A 155 -28.09 7.45 0.84
N MET A 156 -26.77 7.53 0.88
CA MET A 156 -26.00 8.66 0.36
C MET A 156 -26.06 8.78 -1.17
N LEU A 157 -26.27 7.68 -1.91
CA LEU A 157 -26.43 7.70 -3.36
C LEU A 157 -27.82 8.15 -3.82
N LYS A 158 -28.87 8.04 -2.98
CA LYS A 158 -30.25 8.40 -3.34
C LYS A 158 -30.42 9.82 -3.89
N PRO A 159 -29.81 10.89 -3.33
CA PRO A 159 -29.99 12.26 -3.81
C PRO A 159 -29.52 12.51 -5.23
N PHE A 160 -28.60 11.69 -5.75
CA PHE A 160 -28.01 11.89 -7.08
C PHE A 160 -28.92 11.43 -8.24
N GLY A 161 -30.04 10.78 -7.95
CA GLY A 161 -31.07 10.43 -8.93
C GLY A 161 -30.59 9.40 -9.98
N LYS A 162 -31.18 9.49 -11.19
CA LYS A 162 -30.98 8.47 -12.26
C LYS A 162 -30.19 8.97 -13.47
N LYS A 163 -29.86 10.26 -13.56
CA LYS A 163 -29.10 10.81 -14.70
C LYS A 163 -27.64 10.35 -14.62
N PRO A 164 -27.04 9.81 -15.72
CA PRO A 164 -25.70 9.20 -15.69
C PRO A 164 -24.61 10.09 -15.10
N LYS A 165 -24.64 11.39 -15.39
CA LYS A 165 -23.68 12.38 -14.86
C LYS A 165 -23.76 12.50 -13.33
N PHE A 166 -24.97 12.54 -12.79
CA PHE A 166 -25.17 12.66 -11.34
C PHE A 166 -24.91 11.33 -10.64
N VAL A 167 -25.22 10.20 -11.29
CA VAL A 167 -24.84 8.87 -10.77
C VAL A 167 -23.33 8.74 -10.64
N LEU A 168 -22.58 9.13 -11.66
CA LEU A 168 -21.10 9.15 -11.62
C LEU A 168 -20.61 10.07 -10.49
N LEU A 169 -21.13 11.28 -10.41
CA LEU A 169 -20.77 12.24 -9.34
C LEU A 169 -21.08 11.66 -7.96
N GLY A 170 -22.25 11.04 -7.77
CA GLY A 170 -22.62 10.37 -6.54
C GLY A 170 -21.66 9.27 -6.14
N PHE A 171 -21.30 8.40 -7.08
CA PHE A 171 -20.29 7.37 -6.81
C PHE A 171 -18.92 7.96 -6.44
N ILE A 172 -18.47 9.01 -7.10
CA ILE A 172 -17.21 9.70 -6.77
C ILE A 172 -17.26 10.29 -5.36
N LEU A 173 -18.28 11.08 -5.05
CA LEU A 173 -18.39 11.77 -3.76
C LEU A 173 -18.59 10.79 -2.60
N VAL A 174 -19.48 9.82 -2.76
CA VAL A 174 -19.75 8.83 -1.71
C VAL A 174 -18.52 7.95 -1.48
N THR A 175 -17.86 7.49 -2.55
CA THR A 175 -16.60 6.75 -2.43
C THR A 175 -15.53 7.57 -1.72
N GLY A 176 -15.35 8.83 -2.09
CA GLY A 176 -14.40 9.73 -1.44
C GLY A 176 -14.65 9.87 0.05
N VAL A 177 -15.90 10.13 0.44
CA VAL A 177 -16.29 10.27 1.86
C VAL A 177 -16.03 8.98 2.64
N PHE A 178 -16.42 7.81 2.11
CA PHE A 178 -16.14 6.54 2.79
C PHE A 178 -14.65 6.26 2.92
N SER A 179 -13.88 6.61 1.91
CA SER A 179 -12.42 6.38 1.91
C SER A 179 -11.66 7.28 2.89
N MET A 180 -12.28 8.34 3.38
CA MET A 180 -11.73 9.15 4.47
C MET A 180 -11.65 8.38 5.80
N PHE A 181 -12.48 7.36 5.97
CA PHE A 181 -12.63 6.63 7.24
C PHE A 181 -12.33 5.14 7.12
N LEU A 182 -12.44 4.58 5.92
CA LEU A 182 -12.17 3.19 5.60
C LEU A 182 -10.96 3.08 4.68
N SER A 183 -10.33 1.91 4.63
CA SER A 183 -9.23 1.72 3.67
C SER A 183 -9.72 1.86 2.23
N ASN A 184 -8.89 2.46 1.37
CA ASN A 184 -9.20 2.69 -0.05
C ASN A 184 -9.64 1.40 -0.76
N THR A 185 -8.97 0.28 -0.46
CA THR A 185 -9.26 -1.03 -1.06
C THR A 185 -10.64 -1.54 -0.62
N ALA A 186 -10.96 -1.48 0.67
CA ALA A 186 -12.26 -1.92 1.19
C ALA A 186 -13.39 -1.06 0.62
N THR A 187 -13.22 0.27 0.61
CA THR A 187 -14.17 1.21 0.03
C THR A 187 -14.39 0.95 -1.46
N ALA A 188 -13.30 0.79 -2.23
CA ALA A 188 -13.41 0.49 -3.65
C ALA A 188 -14.14 -0.83 -3.91
N ALA A 189 -13.83 -1.90 -3.17
CA ALA A 189 -14.51 -3.19 -3.29
C ALA A 189 -16.01 -3.10 -2.98
N MET A 190 -16.39 -2.41 -1.91
CA MET A 190 -17.77 -2.17 -1.53
C MET A 190 -18.51 -1.39 -2.62
N MET A 191 -17.96 -0.27 -3.07
CA MET A 191 -18.61 0.58 -4.07
C MET A 191 -18.70 -0.10 -5.44
N LEU A 192 -17.71 -0.90 -5.83
CA LEU A 192 -17.77 -1.73 -7.05
C LEU A 192 -18.88 -2.78 -6.95
N SER A 193 -19.15 -3.34 -5.77
CA SER A 193 -20.26 -4.27 -5.57
C SER A 193 -21.63 -3.61 -5.81
N LEU A 194 -21.79 -2.36 -5.39
CA LEU A 194 -22.98 -1.54 -5.65
C LEU A 194 -23.09 -1.11 -7.12
N LEU A 195 -21.97 -0.86 -7.77
CA LEU A 195 -21.90 -0.48 -9.17
C LEU A 195 -22.17 -1.66 -10.11
N GLY A 196 -21.87 -2.89 -9.70
CA GLY A 196 -21.96 -4.10 -10.52
C GLY A 196 -23.26 -4.26 -11.30
N PRO A 197 -24.46 -4.17 -10.67
CA PRO A 197 -25.75 -4.20 -11.35
C PRO A 197 -25.92 -3.10 -12.40
N ILE A 198 -25.42 -1.88 -12.13
CA ILE A 198 -25.47 -0.74 -13.05
C ILE A 198 -24.60 -1.03 -14.28
N LEU A 199 -23.39 -1.53 -14.08
CA LEU A 199 -22.49 -1.89 -15.18
C LEU A 199 -23.07 -2.99 -16.07
N LYS A 200 -23.82 -3.94 -15.50
CA LYS A 200 -24.50 -4.99 -16.27
C LYS A 200 -25.66 -4.44 -17.13
N ALA A 201 -26.32 -3.41 -16.66
CA ALA A 201 -27.43 -2.78 -17.39
C ALA A 201 -26.99 -1.83 -18.50
N LEU A 202 -25.72 -1.42 -18.54
CA LEU A 202 -25.18 -0.56 -19.59
C LEU A 202 -24.74 -1.38 -20.83
N PRO A 203 -24.82 -0.80 -22.06
CA PRO A 203 -24.34 -1.46 -23.29
C PRO A 203 -22.89 -1.94 -23.17
N ALA A 204 -22.57 -3.09 -23.80
CA ALA A 204 -21.24 -3.72 -23.69
C ALA A 204 -20.10 -2.79 -24.14
N ASP A 205 -20.32 -2.00 -25.18
CA ASP A 205 -19.33 -1.13 -25.83
C ASP A 205 -19.30 0.29 -25.24
N GLY A 206 -20.03 0.52 -24.14
CA GLY A 206 -20.19 1.84 -23.57
C GLY A 206 -18.92 2.37 -22.89
N LYS A 207 -18.31 3.43 -23.46
CA LYS A 207 -17.20 4.17 -22.83
C LYS A 207 -17.53 4.60 -21.38
N GLY A 208 -18.81 4.79 -21.06
CA GLY A 208 -19.30 5.10 -19.72
C GLY A 208 -19.05 4.01 -18.68
N LYS A 209 -18.99 2.72 -19.08
CA LYS A 209 -18.64 1.62 -18.16
C LYS A 209 -17.25 1.76 -17.60
N ILE A 210 -16.28 2.05 -18.47
CA ILE A 210 -14.88 2.23 -18.08
C ILE A 210 -14.76 3.44 -17.16
N ALA A 211 -15.40 4.56 -17.52
CA ALA A 211 -15.39 5.76 -16.70
C ALA A 211 -15.96 5.52 -15.28
N LEU A 212 -17.12 4.84 -15.18
CA LEU A 212 -17.74 4.49 -13.90
C LEU A 212 -16.86 3.55 -13.07
N ALA A 213 -16.27 2.52 -13.70
CA ALA A 213 -15.43 1.56 -13.01
C ALA A 213 -14.12 2.19 -12.51
N LEU A 214 -13.47 3.05 -13.32
CA LEU A 214 -12.24 3.73 -12.94
C LEU A 214 -12.46 4.86 -11.94
N ALA A 215 -13.62 5.50 -11.96
CA ALA A 215 -13.94 6.58 -11.03
C ALA A 215 -13.88 6.14 -9.56
N ILE A 216 -14.25 4.89 -9.26
CA ILE A 216 -14.26 4.38 -7.89
C ILE A 216 -12.86 4.30 -7.28
N PRO A 217 -11.88 3.58 -7.85
CA PRO A 217 -10.55 3.52 -7.25
C PRO A 217 -9.85 4.89 -7.22
N VAL A 218 -10.07 5.74 -8.21
CA VAL A 218 -9.54 7.11 -8.21
C VAL A 218 -10.16 7.91 -7.07
N ALA A 219 -11.48 7.89 -6.91
CA ALA A 219 -12.18 8.58 -5.83
C ALA A 219 -11.77 8.04 -4.44
N ALA A 220 -11.56 6.72 -4.32
CA ALA A 220 -11.06 6.13 -3.08
C ALA A 220 -9.66 6.64 -2.73
N ASN A 221 -8.75 6.70 -3.69
CA ASN A 221 -7.40 7.19 -3.45
C ASN A 221 -7.38 8.68 -3.09
N VAL A 222 -8.13 9.51 -3.82
CA VAL A 222 -8.22 10.95 -3.53
C VAL A 222 -8.92 11.19 -2.18
N GLY A 223 -10.03 10.49 -1.92
CA GLY A 223 -10.74 10.60 -0.65
C GLY A 223 -9.90 10.16 0.55
N GLY A 224 -9.13 9.08 0.38
CA GLY A 224 -8.22 8.60 1.41
C GLY A 224 -7.16 9.61 1.87
N MET A 225 -6.83 10.60 1.04
CA MET A 225 -5.92 11.69 1.43
C MET A 225 -6.59 12.74 2.34
N GLY A 226 -7.91 12.70 2.48
CA GLY A 226 -8.67 13.73 3.20
C GLY A 226 -8.57 13.66 4.72
N THR A 227 -8.13 12.55 5.31
CA THR A 227 -7.99 12.39 6.77
C THR A 227 -6.75 11.58 7.15
N PRO A 228 -6.24 11.75 8.40
CA PRO A 228 -5.10 10.98 8.89
C PRO A 228 -5.30 9.46 8.86
N ILE A 229 -6.54 9.01 9.07
CA ILE A 229 -6.89 7.58 9.12
C ILE A 229 -7.27 6.99 7.77
N GLY A 230 -7.48 7.81 6.75
CA GLY A 230 -7.85 7.34 5.41
C GLY A 230 -6.75 6.51 4.76
N THR A 231 -5.48 6.91 4.94
CA THR A 231 -4.33 6.11 4.50
C THR A 231 -3.16 6.22 5.48
N PRO A 232 -2.36 5.14 5.70
CA PRO A 232 -1.22 5.15 6.60
C PRO A 232 -0.20 6.28 6.33
N PRO A 233 0.16 6.62 5.08
CA PRO A 233 1.08 7.70 4.79
C PRO A 233 0.67 9.06 5.38
N ASN A 234 -0.64 9.35 5.45
CA ASN A 234 -1.12 10.63 6.00
C ASN A 234 -0.79 10.76 7.50
N ALA A 235 -1.05 9.70 8.26
CA ALA A 235 -0.77 9.70 9.69
C ALA A 235 0.74 9.79 9.97
N ILE A 236 1.57 9.14 9.13
CA ILE A 236 3.02 9.23 9.21
C ILE A 236 3.48 10.66 8.88
N ALA A 237 2.98 11.25 7.80
CA ALA A 237 3.34 12.61 7.39
C ALA A 237 2.99 13.68 8.44
N LEU A 238 1.94 13.47 9.23
CA LEU A 238 1.57 14.38 10.32
C LEU A 238 2.47 14.27 11.55
N LYS A 239 3.27 13.21 11.64
CA LYS A 239 4.20 13.01 12.75
C LYS A 239 5.49 13.81 12.57
N TYR A 240 5.83 14.15 11.32
CA TYR A 240 7.04 14.87 10.92
C TYR A 240 6.71 16.24 10.33
#